data_39f7fe27ec76f7b61e3f0b381f3cbc24
#
_entry.id   39f7fe27ec76f7b61e3f0b381f3cbc24
#
_cell.length_a   1.000
_cell.length_b   1.000
_cell.length_c   1.000
_cell.angle_alpha   90.00
_cell.angle_beta   90.00
_cell.angle_gamma   90.00
#
_symmetry.space_group_name_H-M   'P 1'
#
loop_
_entity.id
_entity.type
_entity.pdbx_description
1 polymer ?
#
loop_
_entity_poly.entity_id
_entity_poly.type
_entity_poly.pdbx_seq_one_letter_code
_entity_poly.pdbx_strand_id
1 'polypeptide(L)'
;GASENFRSNATGSWPAWASNNISGMATFSSRGPTDDGRLKPDFSAPGTNILSTRSRDPGAGGSGDYTFMSGTSMATPVSAGATALLLQHLIENANHTDPSSALVKGIFAATSVDMIGQYNDPTDGAGQTAPNNHEGWGRLNLSSAISASFVDRESLSTGEERGWSITVPNAAPTMQIMLSYNDATSSPVVSANLVNDVDLAVKAPDGTWTNLSDSTNNLKGLTFATPAQGVW
;
A
#
# COMPACT_ATOMS: atom_id res chain seq x y z
N GLY A 1 -1.75 -2.17 -7.82
CA GLY A 1 -2.56 -1.27 -8.65
C GLY A 1 -1.71 -0.27 -9.40
N ALA A 2 -2.25 0.36 -10.40
CA ALA A 2 -1.60 1.39 -11.19
C ALA A 2 -2.32 2.73 -11.00
N SER A 3 -1.65 3.71 -10.39
CA SER A 3 -2.11 5.09 -10.31
C SER A 3 -1.68 5.88 -11.55
N GLU A 4 -2.36 7.00 -11.80
CA GLU A 4 -1.92 7.96 -12.79
C GLU A 4 -0.65 8.69 -12.34
N ASN A 5 0.17 9.04 -13.32
CA ASN A 5 1.35 9.84 -13.09
C ASN A 5 1.11 11.25 -13.65
N PHE A 6 1.30 12.27 -12.83
CA PHE A 6 1.12 13.64 -13.27
C PHE A 6 2.18 14.04 -14.30
N ARG A 7 1.74 14.54 -15.45
CA ARG A 7 2.58 15.21 -16.44
C ARG A 7 1.99 16.54 -16.79
N SER A 8 2.72 17.60 -16.51
CA SER A 8 2.35 18.91 -17.02
C SER A 8 2.50 18.95 -18.55
N ASN A 9 1.49 19.44 -19.21
CA ASN A 9 1.39 19.52 -20.66
C ASN A 9 2.19 20.73 -21.21
N ALA A 10 3.45 20.86 -20.83
CA ALA A 10 4.27 22.03 -21.22
C ALA A 10 4.62 22.05 -22.74
N THR A 11 4.36 21.00 -23.49
CA THR A 11 4.76 20.90 -24.92
C THR A 11 3.72 20.30 -25.87
N GLY A 12 2.46 20.19 -25.49
CA GLY A 12 1.35 20.08 -26.46
C GLY A 12 1.19 18.80 -27.27
N SER A 13 1.88 17.70 -26.99
CA SER A 13 1.90 16.51 -27.88
C SER A 13 1.32 15.23 -27.30
N TRP A 14 0.75 15.23 -26.10
CA TRP A 14 0.23 14.02 -25.46
C TRP A 14 -1.28 14.04 -25.34
N PRO A 15 -1.96 12.94 -25.56
CA PRO A 15 -3.42 12.87 -25.38
C PRO A 15 -3.77 13.32 -23.96
N ALA A 16 -4.65 14.28 -23.82
CA ALA A 16 -5.10 14.84 -22.54
C ALA A 16 -5.75 13.82 -21.59
N TRP A 17 -6.08 12.62 -22.09
CA TRP A 17 -6.68 11.53 -21.32
C TRP A 17 -5.65 10.62 -20.62
N ALA A 18 -4.37 10.81 -20.86
CA ALA A 18 -3.38 9.79 -20.52
C ALA A 18 -2.83 9.88 -19.09
N SER A 19 -2.89 11.03 -18.41
CA SER A 19 -2.28 11.16 -17.08
C SER A 19 -2.40 12.60 -16.58
N ASN A 20 -3.52 12.96 -15.99
CA ASN A 20 -3.79 14.35 -15.58
C ASN A 20 -4.15 14.48 -14.08
N ASN A 21 -4.30 13.39 -13.37
CA ASN A 21 -4.67 13.40 -11.96
C ASN A 21 -3.74 12.51 -11.13
N ILE A 22 -2.85 13.13 -10.37
CA ILE A 22 -1.91 12.40 -9.48
C ILE A 22 -2.63 11.59 -8.40
N SER A 23 -3.87 11.94 -8.06
CA SER A 23 -4.71 11.25 -7.11
C SER A 23 -5.69 10.29 -7.79
N GLY A 24 -5.46 9.98 -9.07
CA GLY A 24 -6.33 9.11 -9.85
C GLY A 24 -5.77 7.71 -10.07
N MET A 25 -6.68 6.74 -10.14
CA MET A 25 -6.38 5.39 -10.59
C MET A 25 -6.46 5.31 -12.12
N ALA A 26 -5.54 4.56 -12.72
CA ALA A 26 -5.61 4.25 -14.14
C ALA A 26 -6.81 3.34 -14.44
N THR A 27 -7.56 3.67 -15.50
CA THR A 27 -8.79 2.94 -15.87
C THR A 27 -8.56 1.45 -16.17
N PHE A 28 -7.36 1.10 -16.59
CA PHE A 28 -6.97 -0.29 -16.87
C PHE A 28 -6.51 -1.07 -15.62
N SER A 29 -6.38 -0.40 -14.46
CA SER A 29 -5.96 -1.09 -13.24
C SER A 29 -7.01 -2.09 -12.79
N SER A 30 -6.61 -3.34 -12.60
CA SER A 30 -7.51 -4.37 -12.09
C SER A 30 -7.92 -4.06 -10.65
N ARG A 31 -9.17 -4.38 -10.33
CA ARG A 31 -9.81 -4.15 -9.05
C ARG A 31 -9.99 -5.45 -8.29
N GLY A 32 -9.98 -5.36 -6.97
CA GLY A 32 -10.40 -6.44 -6.09
C GLY A 32 -11.94 -6.48 -5.92
N PRO A 33 -12.42 -7.25 -4.96
CA PRO A 33 -11.67 -8.17 -4.12
C PRO A 33 -11.17 -9.41 -4.88
N THR A 34 -10.40 -10.27 -4.20
CA THR A 34 -10.16 -11.65 -4.68
C THR A 34 -11.43 -12.48 -4.53
N ASP A 35 -11.47 -13.68 -5.15
CA ASP A 35 -12.64 -14.57 -5.09
C ASP A 35 -13.01 -14.97 -3.65
N ASP A 36 -12.05 -14.97 -2.73
CA ASP A 36 -12.23 -15.23 -1.30
C ASP A 36 -12.47 -13.95 -0.47
N GLY A 37 -12.68 -12.80 -1.12
CA GLY A 37 -13.07 -11.53 -0.50
C GLY A 37 -11.94 -10.69 0.05
N ARG A 38 -10.65 -11.08 -0.08
CA ARG A 38 -9.53 -10.28 0.40
C ARG A 38 -9.40 -8.97 -0.36
N LEU A 39 -9.07 -7.91 0.38
CA LEU A 39 -8.76 -6.59 -0.19
C LEU A 39 -7.56 -6.67 -1.14
N LYS A 40 -7.74 -6.27 -2.38
CA LYS A 40 -6.70 -6.11 -3.40
C LYS A 40 -7.04 -4.93 -4.33
N PRO A 41 -6.00 -4.23 -4.83
CA PRO A 41 -4.57 -4.41 -4.57
C PRO A 41 -4.21 -4.10 -3.10
N ASP A 42 -3.00 -4.46 -2.64
CA ASP A 42 -2.53 -4.02 -1.32
C ASP A 42 -2.28 -2.50 -1.33
N PHE A 43 -1.64 -1.99 -2.36
CA PHE A 43 -1.39 -0.56 -2.62
C PHE A 43 -1.15 -0.31 -4.11
N SER A 44 -1.03 0.95 -4.49
CA SER A 44 -0.84 1.39 -5.87
C SER A 44 0.48 2.12 -6.06
N ALA A 45 0.96 2.16 -7.30
CA ALA A 45 2.13 2.93 -7.70
C ALA A 45 1.91 3.57 -9.08
N PRO A 46 2.64 4.63 -9.46
CA PRO A 46 2.54 5.23 -10.78
C PRO A 46 2.73 4.21 -11.91
N GLY A 47 1.75 4.13 -12.81
CA GLY A 47 1.72 3.15 -13.89
C GLY A 47 1.31 3.73 -15.25
N THR A 48 1.13 5.06 -15.36
CA THR A 48 0.81 5.72 -16.63
C THR A 48 1.94 6.61 -17.10
N ASN A 49 2.24 6.60 -18.40
CA ASN A 49 3.27 7.42 -19.02
C ASN A 49 4.63 7.37 -18.30
N ILE A 50 5.06 6.18 -17.94
CA ILE A 50 6.35 5.96 -17.32
C ILE A 50 7.42 5.96 -18.40
N LEU A 51 8.38 6.90 -18.28
CA LEU A 51 9.54 6.97 -19.13
C LEU A 51 10.61 5.98 -18.64
N SER A 52 11.03 5.09 -19.49
CA SER A 52 12.11 4.15 -19.20
C SER A 52 12.94 3.85 -20.44
N THR A 53 14.03 3.11 -20.25
CA THR A 53 14.88 2.65 -21.34
C THR A 53 14.10 1.76 -22.29
N ARG A 54 14.44 1.86 -23.58
CA ARG A 54 13.82 1.09 -24.64
C ARG A 54 14.72 -0.06 -25.04
N SER A 55 14.11 -1.21 -25.35
CA SER A 55 14.83 -2.29 -26.01
C SER A 55 15.33 -1.83 -27.39
N ARG A 56 16.56 -2.17 -27.71
CA ARG A 56 17.15 -2.00 -29.05
C ARG A 56 16.91 -3.21 -29.95
N ASP A 57 16.14 -4.19 -29.51
CA ASP A 57 15.73 -5.31 -30.35
C ASP A 57 15.01 -4.78 -31.59
N PRO A 58 15.41 -5.21 -32.81
CA PRO A 58 14.74 -4.80 -34.04
C PRO A 58 13.22 -5.03 -34.07
N GLY A 59 12.71 -6.00 -33.31
CA GLY A 59 11.30 -6.28 -33.14
C GLY A 59 10.55 -5.30 -32.21
N ALA A 60 11.25 -4.52 -31.41
CA ALA A 60 10.63 -3.61 -30.45
C ALA A 60 9.99 -2.34 -31.07
N GLY A 61 10.24 -2.09 -32.37
CA GLY A 61 9.70 -0.94 -33.13
C GLY A 61 10.14 0.44 -32.61
N GLY A 62 10.22 1.46 -33.47
CA GLY A 62 10.51 2.86 -33.14
C GLY A 62 12.02 3.20 -33.03
N SER A 63 12.33 4.47 -32.78
CA SER A 63 13.70 5.03 -32.69
C SER A 63 13.90 5.73 -31.34
N GLY A 64 15.14 5.68 -30.82
CA GLY A 64 15.52 6.31 -29.56
C GLY A 64 15.78 5.32 -28.45
N ASP A 65 16.48 5.79 -27.41
CA ASP A 65 16.91 4.97 -26.26
C ASP A 65 15.88 4.90 -25.14
N TYR A 66 14.83 5.71 -25.23
CA TYR A 66 13.78 5.83 -24.21
C TYR A 66 12.39 5.74 -24.83
N THR A 67 11.44 5.25 -24.05
CA THR A 67 10.04 5.18 -24.46
C THR A 67 9.12 5.38 -23.26
N PHE A 68 7.89 5.83 -23.55
CA PHE A 68 6.83 5.89 -22.58
C PHE A 68 5.94 4.67 -22.69
N MET A 69 5.61 4.08 -21.54
CA MET A 69 4.67 2.98 -21.46
C MET A 69 3.70 3.18 -20.30
N SER A 70 2.52 2.60 -20.43
CA SER A 70 1.50 2.58 -19.38
C SER A 70 1.05 1.15 -19.14
N GLY A 71 0.78 0.83 -17.88
CA GLY A 71 0.33 -0.51 -17.48
C GLY A 71 0.60 -0.76 -15.99
N THR A 72 -0.07 -1.73 -15.44
CA THR A 72 0.29 -2.29 -14.12
C THR A 72 1.70 -2.88 -14.14
N SER A 73 2.17 -3.32 -15.33
CA SER A 73 3.55 -3.74 -15.57
C SER A 73 4.59 -2.62 -15.36
N MET A 74 4.18 -1.35 -15.44
CA MET A 74 5.04 -0.18 -15.15
C MET A 74 4.95 0.19 -13.67
N ALA A 75 3.81 0.03 -13.04
CA ALA A 75 3.64 0.24 -11.61
C ALA A 75 4.42 -0.78 -10.76
N THR A 76 4.51 -2.02 -11.23
CA THR A 76 5.24 -3.10 -10.53
C THR A 76 6.73 -2.78 -10.31
N PRO A 77 7.54 -2.43 -11.33
CA PRO A 77 8.93 -2.08 -11.12
C PRO A 77 9.13 -0.78 -10.33
N VAL A 78 8.21 0.17 -10.37
CA VAL A 78 8.24 1.33 -9.48
C VAL A 78 8.11 0.89 -8.03
N SER A 79 7.18 -0.01 -7.72
CA SER A 79 7.04 -0.60 -6.38
C SER A 79 8.27 -1.43 -5.98
N ALA A 80 8.84 -2.20 -6.91
CA ALA A 80 10.04 -2.99 -6.65
C ALA A 80 11.26 -2.10 -6.35
N GLY A 81 11.43 -0.99 -7.10
CA GLY A 81 12.49 -0.01 -6.84
C GLY A 81 12.31 0.68 -5.48
N ALA A 82 11.08 1.07 -5.14
CA ALA A 82 10.78 1.62 -3.82
C ALA A 82 11.04 0.60 -2.69
N THR A 83 10.73 -0.68 -2.92
CA THR A 83 11.04 -1.76 -1.97
C THR A 83 12.55 -1.90 -1.76
N ALA A 84 13.34 -1.87 -2.84
CA ALA A 84 14.81 -1.96 -2.72
C ALA A 84 15.39 -0.79 -1.90
N LEU A 85 14.89 0.42 -2.11
CA LEU A 85 15.31 1.60 -1.33
C LEU A 85 14.83 1.53 0.14
N LEU A 86 13.64 1.04 0.39
CA LEU A 86 13.16 0.82 1.76
C LEU A 86 14.00 -0.24 2.46
N LEU A 87 14.31 -1.37 1.82
CA LEU A 87 15.16 -2.41 2.38
C LEU A 87 16.55 -1.88 2.68
N GLN A 88 17.15 -1.10 1.78
CA GLN A 88 18.43 -0.44 2.03
C GLN A 88 18.35 0.45 3.28
N HIS A 89 17.30 1.27 3.39
CA HIS A 89 17.11 2.13 4.57
C HIS A 89 16.96 1.33 5.86
N LEU A 90 16.16 0.27 5.87
CA LEU A 90 15.97 -0.59 7.03
C LEU A 90 17.28 -1.23 7.49
N ILE A 91 18.09 -1.72 6.54
CA ILE A 91 19.36 -2.38 6.83
C ILE A 91 20.43 -1.37 7.28
N GLU A 92 20.63 -0.29 6.53
CA GLU A 92 21.76 0.62 6.72
C GLU A 92 21.50 1.71 7.77
N ASN A 93 20.24 2.18 7.89
CA ASN A 93 19.89 3.31 8.75
C ASN A 93 19.12 2.89 10.00
N ALA A 94 18.22 1.92 9.90
CA ALA A 94 17.44 1.43 11.03
C ALA A 94 18.09 0.22 11.73
N ASN A 95 19.24 -0.28 11.26
CA ASN A 95 19.96 -1.45 11.76
C ASN A 95 19.10 -2.73 11.81
N HIS A 96 18.11 -2.84 10.94
CA HIS A 96 17.26 -4.02 10.82
C HIS A 96 17.74 -4.88 9.66
N THR A 97 18.62 -5.83 9.95
CA THR A 97 19.41 -6.57 8.94
C THR A 97 18.64 -7.63 8.17
N ASP A 98 17.44 -7.99 8.61
CA ASP A 98 16.64 -9.06 8.01
C ASP A 98 15.14 -8.67 7.96
N PRO A 99 14.76 -7.64 7.19
CA PRO A 99 13.37 -7.18 7.08
C PRO A 99 12.48 -8.26 6.47
N SER A 100 11.34 -8.56 7.12
CA SER A 100 10.37 -9.51 6.60
C SER A 100 9.57 -8.92 5.43
N SER A 101 9.03 -9.77 4.57
CA SER A 101 8.09 -9.33 3.52
C SER A 101 6.80 -8.75 4.09
N ALA A 102 6.37 -9.24 5.25
CA ALA A 102 5.23 -8.70 5.99
C ALA A 102 5.50 -7.27 6.47
N LEU A 103 6.69 -7.00 7.02
CA LEU A 103 7.10 -5.65 7.42
C LEU A 103 7.04 -4.67 6.25
N VAL A 104 7.66 -5.01 5.12
CA VAL A 104 7.69 -4.14 3.92
C VAL A 104 6.27 -3.83 3.45
N LYS A 105 5.41 -4.84 3.39
CA LYS A 105 4.00 -4.66 3.01
C LYS A 105 3.26 -3.77 4.01
N GLY A 106 3.43 -4.01 5.31
CA GLY A 106 2.82 -3.24 6.38
C GLY A 106 3.25 -1.77 6.37
N ILE A 107 4.54 -1.49 6.19
CA ILE A 107 5.06 -0.12 6.10
C ILE A 107 4.45 0.61 4.91
N PHE A 108 4.45 0.01 3.71
CA PHE A 108 3.86 0.66 2.55
C PHE A 108 2.36 0.89 2.71
N ALA A 109 1.61 -0.04 3.27
CA ALA A 109 0.20 0.17 3.54
C ALA A 109 -0.03 1.29 4.57
N ALA A 110 0.75 1.32 5.67
CA ALA A 110 0.65 2.34 6.71
C ALA A 110 0.97 3.77 6.23
N THR A 111 1.76 3.90 5.18
CA THR A 111 2.31 5.19 4.73
C THR A 111 1.84 5.61 3.35
N SER A 112 0.97 4.83 2.74
CA SER A 112 0.36 5.14 1.45
C SER A 112 -0.52 6.39 1.54
N VAL A 113 -0.65 7.08 0.41
CA VAL A 113 -1.48 8.28 0.26
C VAL A 113 -2.81 7.88 -0.35
N ASP A 114 -3.88 8.21 0.34
CA ASP A 114 -5.25 8.04 -0.15
C ASP A 114 -5.46 8.83 -1.45
N MET A 115 -6.03 8.19 -2.47
CA MET A 115 -6.24 8.76 -3.80
C MET A 115 -7.73 9.07 -4.01
N ILE A 116 -8.19 10.13 -3.39
CA ILE A 116 -9.58 10.56 -3.43
C ILE A 116 -9.95 11.14 -4.81
N GLY A 117 -11.01 10.66 -5.41
CA GLY A 117 -11.81 11.46 -6.34
C GLY A 117 -11.76 11.11 -7.82
N GLN A 118 -11.23 9.98 -8.26
CA GLN A 118 -11.28 9.64 -9.69
C GLN A 118 -12.43 8.71 -10.07
N TYR A 119 -12.94 7.90 -9.20
CA TYR A 119 -14.05 7.01 -9.46
C TYR A 119 -15.12 7.18 -8.39
N ASN A 120 -16.13 8.00 -8.67
CA ASN A 120 -17.31 8.14 -7.81
C ASN A 120 -18.34 7.05 -8.12
N ASP A 121 -17.95 5.80 -8.04
CA ASP A 121 -18.90 4.69 -8.11
C ASP A 121 -19.19 4.19 -6.69
N PRO A 122 -20.36 4.49 -6.13
CA PRO A 122 -20.71 4.08 -4.77
C PRO A 122 -20.91 2.56 -4.63
N THR A 123 -20.96 1.83 -5.75
CA THR A 123 -21.22 0.38 -5.74
C THR A 123 -19.94 -0.44 -5.66
N ASP A 124 -18.81 0.10 -6.07
CA ASP A 124 -17.53 -0.60 -6.12
C ASP A 124 -16.43 0.02 -5.21
N GLY A 125 -16.78 1.04 -4.44
CA GLY A 125 -15.87 1.71 -3.52
C GLY A 125 -14.96 2.74 -4.18
N ALA A 126 -15.14 3.03 -5.47
CA ALA A 126 -14.39 4.07 -6.17
C ALA A 126 -14.74 5.46 -5.61
N GLY A 127 -13.74 6.29 -5.37
CA GLY A 127 -13.91 7.59 -4.74
C GLY A 127 -14.19 7.53 -3.23
N GLN A 128 -14.10 6.35 -2.64
CA GLN A 128 -14.10 6.16 -1.19
C GLN A 128 -12.70 6.37 -0.63
N THR A 129 -12.60 6.70 0.64
CA THR A 129 -11.29 6.72 1.33
C THR A 129 -10.67 5.32 1.36
N ALA A 130 -9.33 5.28 1.31
CA ALA A 130 -8.61 4.02 1.51
C ALA A 130 -8.86 3.44 2.93
N PRO A 131 -8.91 2.10 3.07
CA PRO A 131 -8.66 1.10 2.04
C PRO A 131 -9.91 0.76 1.20
N ASN A 132 -9.72 0.53 -0.10
CA ASN A 132 -10.77 0.09 -1.01
C ASN A 132 -10.23 -0.81 -2.13
N ASN A 133 -11.11 -1.45 -2.89
CA ASN A 133 -10.73 -2.42 -3.92
C ASN A 133 -10.15 -1.79 -5.22
N HIS A 134 -10.03 -0.49 -5.31
CA HIS A 134 -9.41 0.20 -6.46
C HIS A 134 -7.93 0.48 -6.21
N GLU A 135 -7.60 1.04 -5.08
CA GLU A 135 -6.25 1.51 -4.74
C GLU A 135 -5.58 0.72 -3.61
N GLY A 136 -6.34 -0.13 -2.90
CA GLY A 136 -5.89 -0.76 -1.67
C GLY A 136 -5.78 0.26 -0.54
N TRP A 137 -4.64 0.29 0.11
CA TRP A 137 -4.31 1.27 1.15
C TRP A 137 -3.88 2.63 0.60
N GLY A 138 -3.90 2.81 -0.73
CA GLY A 138 -3.54 4.05 -1.39
C GLY A 138 -2.28 3.94 -2.24
N ARG A 139 -1.76 5.10 -2.68
CA ARG A 139 -0.54 5.18 -3.47
C ARG A 139 0.70 5.17 -2.57
N LEU A 140 1.64 4.30 -2.92
CA LEU A 140 2.94 4.16 -2.27
C LEU A 140 3.65 5.51 -2.09
N ASN A 141 4.17 5.75 -0.88
CA ASN A 141 4.91 6.95 -0.50
C ASN A 141 6.22 6.55 0.22
N LEU A 142 7.31 6.49 -0.52
CA LEU A 142 8.61 6.10 0.02
C LEU A 142 9.14 7.10 1.05
N SER A 143 8.87 8.39 0.90
CA SER A 143 9.31 9.41 1.84
C SER A 143 8.72 9.21 3.24
N SER A 144 7.45 8.82 3.32
CA SER A 144 6.81 8.47 4.58
C SER A 144 7.25 7.10 5.10
N ALA A 145 7.49 6.15 4.18
CA ALA A 145 7.87 4.79 4.53
C ALA A 145 9.18 4.71 5.33
N ILE A 146 10.17 5.51 4.97
CA ILE A 146 11.46 5.56 5.69
C ILE A 146 11.37 6.17 7.11
N SER A 147 10.24 6.76 7.47
CA SER A 147 10.00 7.35 8.80
C SER A 147 9.02 6.52 9.65
N ALA A 148 8.59 5.37 9.16
CA ALA A 148 7.65 4.51 9.87
C ALA A 148 8.31 3.86 11.09
N SER A 149 7.58 3.80 12.20
CA SER A 149 7.95 2.96 13.34
C SER A 149 7.40 1.55 13.13
N PHE A 150 8.16 0.54 13.53
CA PHE A 150 7.77 -0.84 13.28
C PHE A 150 8.24 -1.80 14.37
N VAL A 151 7.57 -2.94 14.42
CA VAL A 151 8.01 -4.18 15.07
C VAL A 151 7.99 -5.27 14.01
N ASP A 152 8.97 -6.13 13.98
CA ASP A 152 9.08 -7.20 12.98
C ASP A 152 9.48 -8.53 13.60
N ARG A 153 9.15 -9.62 12.91
CA ARG A 153 9.52 -10.99 13.27
C ARG A 153 8.97 -11.50 14.60
N GLU A 154 7.86 -10.93 15.02
CA GLU A 154 7.11 -11.49 16.13
C GLU A 154 6.31 -12.74 15.69
N SER A 155 6.09 -13.64 16.61
CA SER A 155 5.28 -14.84 16.41
C SER A 155 4.25 -14.98 17.53
N LEU A 156 3.08 -15.51 17.21
CA LEU A 156 2.00 -15.77 18.14
C LEU A 156 1.56 -17.22 18.03
N SER A 157 1.27 -17.81 19.18
CA SER A 157 0.54 -19.07 19.27
C SER A 157 -0.95 -18.81 19.50
N THR A 158 -1.80 -19.79 19.26
CA THR A 158 -3.24 -19.67 19.49
C THR A 158 -3.55 -19.21 20.91
N GLY A 159 -4.29 -18.10 21.03
CA GLY A 159 -4.66 -17.48 22.31
C GLY A 159 -3.57 -16.65 22.98
N GLU A 160 -2.42 -16.46 22.31
CA GLU A 160 -1.36 -15.59 22.80
C GLU A 160 -1.60 -14.14 22.36
N GLU A 161 -1.23 -13.20 23.22
CA GLU A 161 -1.30 -11.75 22.96
C GLU A 161 0.10 -11.14 23.07
N ARG A 162 0.37 -10.13 22.24
CA ARG A 162 1.55 -9.29 22.29
C ARG A 162 1.12 -7.83 22.26
N GLY A 163 1.78 -6.99 23.03
CA GLY A 163 1.45 -5.56 23.09
C GLY A 163 2.69 -4.69 23.07
N TRP A 164 2.57 -3.55 22.42
CA TRP A 164 3.61 -2.52 22.34
C TRP A 164 2.98 -1.17 22.66
N SER A 165 3.80 -0.26 23.17
CA SER A 165 3.36 1.12 23.45
C SER A 165 3.95 2.07 22.42
N ILE A 166 3.13 2.98 21.92
CA ILE A 166 3.51 4.03 20.99
C ILE A 166 3.25 5.38 21.66
N THR A 167 4.23 6.29 21.66
CA THR A 167 4.01 7.65 22.14
C THR A 167 3.63 8.55 20.96
N VAL A 168 2.41 9.07 20.99
CA VAL A 168 1.93 10.03 20.02
C VAL A 168 2.25 11.45 20.49
N PRO A 169 3.03 12.24 19.74
CA PRO A 169 3.33 13.62 20.08
C PRO A 169 2.10 14.51 19.92
N ASN A 170 2.17 15.72 20.48
CA ASN A 170 1.10 16.70 20.31
C ASN A 170 0.90 17.05 18.83
N ALA A 171 -0.36 17.22 18.43
CA ALA A 171 -0.78 17.65 17.08
C ALA A 171 -0.39 16.70 15.92
N ALA A 172 -0.35 15.40 16.15
CA ALA A 172 -0.25 14.43 15.07
C ALA A 172 -1.53 14.51 14.20
N PRO A 173 -1.43 14.72 12.87
CA PRO A 173 -2.62 14.90 12.03
C PRO A 173 -3.39 13.59 11.85
N THR A 174 -2.69 12.48 11.77
CA THR A 174 -3.26 11.14 11.58
C THR A 174 -2.28 10.10 12.11
N MET A 175 -2.79 9.05 12.72
CA MET A 175 -2.03 7.85 13.07
C MET A 175 -2.65 6.65 12.36
N GLN A 176 -1.83 5.88 11.68
CA GLN A 176 -2.23 4.63 11.06
C GLN A 176 -1.43 3.48 11.65
N ILE A 177 -2.10 2.47 12.15
CA ILE A 177 -1.50 1.28 12.75
C ILE A 177 -1.86 0.08 11.89
N MET A 178 -0.85 -0.61 11.38
CA MET A 178 -1.01 -1.76 10.50
C MET A 178 -0.56 -3.05 11.17
N LEU A 179 -1.33 -4.08 11.00
CA LEU A 179 -0.96 -5.47 11.25
C LEU A 179 -0.76 -6.15 9.90
N SER A 180 0.43 -6.71 9.68
CA SER A 180 0.77 -7.49 8.49
C SER A 180 1.52 -8.75 8.90
N TYR A 181 1.10 -9.90 8.39
CA TYR A 181 1.75 -11.17 8.69
C TYR A 181 1.75 -12.11 7.49
N ASN A 182 2.73 -13.03 7.49
CA ASN A 182 2.77 -14.11 6.53
C ASN A 182 1.93 -15.24 7.08
N ASP A 183 0.85 -15.55 6.39
CA ASP A 183 -0.03 -16.66 6.74
C ASP A 183 0.45 -17.98 6.13
N ALA A 184 0.00 -19.09 6.69
CA ALA A 184 0.25 -20.41 6.14
C ALA A 184 -0.47 -20.59 4.80
N THR A 185 0.05 -21.50 3.98
CA THR A 185 -0.55 -21.83 2.69
C THR A 185 -1.90 -22.50 2.88
N SER A 186 -2.94 -21.92 2.28
CA SER A 186 -4.29 -22.51 2.23
C SER A 186 -4.48 -23.37 0.98
N SER A 187 -5.57 -24.13 0.97
CA SER A 187 -5.98 -24.90 -0.20
C SER A 187 -6.70 -24.01 -1.21
N PRO A 188 -6.39 -24.09 -2.52
CA PRO A 188 -7.03 -23.25 -3.53
C PRO A 188 -8.52 -23.58 -3.77
N VAL A 189 -9.05 -24.63 -3.16
CA VAL A 189 -10.45 -25.06 -3.32
C VAL A 189 -11.37 -24.62 -2.19
N VAL A 190 -10.85 -23.90 -1.19
CA VAL A 190 -11.66 -23.37 -0.09
C VAL A 190 -12.12 -21.93 -0.37
N SER A 191 -13.27 -21.59 0.15
CA SER A 191 -13.86 -20.25 -0.04
C SER A 191 -13.25 -19.17 0.87
N ALA A 192 -12.53 -19.56 1.93
CA ALA A 192 -11.80 -18.66 2.83
C ALA A 192 -10.35 -19.15 2.93
N ASN A 193 -9.41 -18.29 2.57
CA ASN A 193 -8.00 -18.65 2.46
C ASN A 193 -7.16 -18.26 3.67
N LEU A 194 -7.69 -17.44 4.58
CA LEU A 194 -6.98 -17.09 5.82
C LEU A 194 -6.94 -18.33 6.73
N VAL A 195 -5.73 -18.77 7.06
CA VAL A 195 -5.50 -19.95 7.93
C VAL A 195 -5.39 -19.52 9.39
N ASN A 196 -4.64 -18.45 9.65
CA ASN A 196 -4.48 -17.86 10.97
C ASN A 196 -5.14 -16.49 11.03
N ASP A 197 -6.10 -16.33 11.93
CA ASP A 197 -6.76 -15.05 12.15
C ASP A 197 -6.13 -14.35 13.34
N VAL A 198 -5.46 -13.22 13.07
CA VAL A 198 -4.79 -12.42 14.10
C VAL A 198 -5.51 -11.09 14.19
N ASP A 199 -6.04 -10.76 15.34
CA ASP A 199 -6.75 -9.52 15.63
C ASP A 199 -5.81 -8.37 15.99
N LEU A 200 -6.25 -7.14 15.75
CA LEU A 200 -5.57 -5.91 16.15
C LEU A 200 -6.45 -5.15 17.13
N ALA A 201 -5.91 -4.83 18.29
CA ALA A 201 -6.56 -3.97 19.27
C ALA A 201 -5.65 -2.79 19.64
N VAL A 202 -6.21 -1.60 19.73
CA VAL A 202 -5.47 -0.38 20.06
C VAL A 202 -6.17 0.31 21.24
N LYS A 203 -5.39 0.63 22.28
CA LYS A 203 -5.86 1.35 23.46
C LYS A 203 -5.44 2.81 23.41
N ALA A 204 -6.40 3.71 23.42
CA ALA A 204 -6.15 5.15 23.49
C ALA A 204 -5.69 5.59 24.89
N PRO A 205 -5.06 6.78 25.04
CA PRO A 205 -4.61 7.30 26.32
C PRO A 205 -5.70 7.48 27.37
N ASP A 206 -6.96 7.66 26.94
CA ASP A 206 -8.13 7.74 27.83
C ASP A 206 -8.62 6.38 28.32
N GLY A 207 -7.98 5.30 27.87
CA GLY A 207 -8.34 3.92 28.20
C GLY A 207 -9.32 3.25 27.26
N THR A 208 -9.82 3.97 26.25
CA THR A 208 -10.76 3.41 25.25
C THR A 208 -10.05 2.41 24.32
N TRP A 209 -10.67 1.25 24.11
CA TRP A 209 -10.19 0.25 23.17
C TRP A 209 -10.89 0.35 21.82
N THR A 210 -10.11 0.26 20.75
CA THR A 210 -10.60 0.06 19.39
C THR A 210 -10.11 -1.30 18.91
N ASN A 211 -11.01 -2.19 18.61
CA ASN A 211 -10.72 -3.55 18.15
C ASN A 211 -11.03 -3.67 16.67
N LEU A 212 -10.14 -4.33 15.94
CA LEU A 212 -10.33 -4.73 14.55
C LEU A 212 -10.27 -6.24 14.46
N SER A 213 -11.41 -6.84 14.18
CA SER A 213 -11.53 -8.26 13.83
C SER A 213 -11.85 -8.36 12.35
N ASP A 214 -10.92 -8.90 11.57
CA ASP A 214 -11.04 -9.10 10.13
C ASP A 214 -10.51 -10.50 9.81
N SER A 215 -11.43 -11.44 9.65
CA SER A 215 -11.13 -12.86 9.38
C SER A 215 -10.83 -13.17 7.91
N THR A 216 -10.58 -12.14 7.11
CA THR A 216 -10.36 -12.30 5.66
C THR A 216 -8.95 -11.89 5.25
N ASN A 217 -8.41 -10.81 5.85
CA ASN A 217 -7.16 -10.22 5.41
C ASN A 217 -6.01 -10.47 6.39
N ASN A 218 -4.82 -10.76 5.86
CA ASN A 218 -3.56 -10.80 6.61
C ASN A 218 -2.77 -9.47 6.55
N LEU A 219 -3.38 -8.45 5.97
CA LEU A 219 -2.94 -7.06 6.00
C LEU A 219 -4.15 -6.23 6.38
N LYS A 220 -4.15 -5.71 7.59
CA LYS A 220 -5.29 -4.98 8.18
C LYS A 220 -4.80 -3.84 9.06
N GLY A 221 -5.61 -2.83 9.31
CA GLY A 221 -5.17 -1.67 10.07
C GLY A 221 -6.28 -0.76 10.56
N LEU A 222 -5.90 0.11 11.49
CA LEU A 222 -6.75 1.14 12.07
C LEU A 222 -6.18 2.52 11.78
N THR A 223 -7.05 3.45 11.42
CA THR A 223 -6.70 4.85 11.17
C THR A 223 -7.38 5.74 12.20
N PHE A 224 -6.61 6.57 12.89
CA PHE A 224 -7.07 7.55 13.85
C PHE A 224 -6.82 8.95 13.30
N ALA A 225 -7.87 9.64 12.91
CA ALA A 225 -7.82 11.06 12.58
C ALA A 225 -7.64 11.85 13.87
N THR A 226 -6.63 12.74 13.92
CA THR A 226 -6.33 13.55 15.11
C THR A 226 -6.18 12.72 16.40
N PRO A 227 -5.23 11.76 16.46
CA PRO A 227 -5.05 10.94 17.64
C PRO A 227 -4.68 11.81 18.86
N ALA A 228 -5.20 11.44 20.02
CA ALA A 228 -4.87 12.13 21.26
C ALA A 228 -3.38 11.98 21.58
N GLN A 229 -2.77 13.05 22.12
CA GLN A 229 -1.41 12.99 22.65
C GLN A 229 -1.34 12.00 23.80
N GLY A 230 -0.30 11.20 23.86
CA GLY A 230 -0.05 10.29 24.97
C GLY A 230 0.49 8.94 24.53
N VAL A 231 0.43 8.00 25.46
CA VAL A 231 0.82 6.61 25.21
C VAL A 231 -0.42 5.82 24.78
N TRP A 232 -0.30 5.21 23.61
CA TRP A 232 -1.26 4.31 23.02
C TRP A 232 -0.78 2.87 23.14
#